data_f4bf1e7fb4d589cc98f2d1a29496bcae
#
_entry.id   f4bf1e7fb4d589cc98f2d1a29496bcae
#
_cell.length_a   1.000
_cell.length_b   1.000
_cell.length_c   1.000
_cell.angle_alpha   90.00
_cell.angle_beta   90.00
_cell.angle_gamma   90.00
#
_symmetry.space_group_name_H-M   'P 1'
#
loop_
_entity.id
_entity.type
_entity.pdbx_description
1 polymer ?
#
loop_
_entity_poly.entity_id
_entity_poly.type
_entity_poly.pdbx_seq_one_letter_code
_entity_poly.pdbx_strand_id
1 'polypeptide(L)'
;RPGKKTQASRQHHALNLSEHTTYLILGIMISFVALLGLFQWGALGALIVNGFRLLVGETYALLLAPILALGLYMLVKGQLFVVRLQHFLGGAMTLTALTSLLHVNQFIGQEPLPQSIFSMTYQIFRNEVLMGQVRVPMGGGMLGAMTYATFGYLFGKWGTYLLVVILFL
;
A
#
# COMPACT_ATOMS: atom_id res chain seq x y z
N ARG A 1 -19.07 21.77 -48.55
CA ARG A 1 -18.41 22.24 -47.29
C ARG A 1 -17.57 21.13 -46.66
N PRO A 2 -16.28 21.03 -46.91
CA PRO A 2 -15.41 19.98 -46.34
C PRO A 2 -14.82 20.29 -44.95
N GLY A 3 -15.07 21.45 -44.35
CA GLY A 3 -14.31 21.94 -43.21
C GLY A 3 -14.62 21.35 -41.81
N LYS A 4 -15.85 20.90 -41.52
CA LYS A 4 -16.23 20.48 -40.14
C LYS A 4 -15.76 19.11 -39.73
N LYS A 5 -15.72 18.12 -40.64
CA LYS A 5 -15.27 16.75 -40.34
C LYS A 5 -13.76 16.66 -40.04
N THR A 6 -12.97 17.51 -40.68
CA THR A 6 -11.51 17.54 -40.52
C THR A 6 -11.08 18.14 -39.16
N GLN A 7 -11.80 19.16 -38.67
CA GLN A 7 -11.52 19.77 -37.36
C GLN A 7 -11.87 18.81 -36.19
N ALA A 8 -13.02 18.16 -36.25
CA ALA A 8 -13.43 17.18 -35.22
C ALA A 8 -12.43 16.01 -35.11
N SER A 9 -11.97 15.49 -36.27
CA SER A 9 -10.96 14.42 -36.31
C SER A 9 -9.61 14.86 -35.74
N ARG A 10 -9.17 16.09 -36.01
CA ARG A 10 -7.94 16.62 -35.44
C ARG A 10 -8.03 16.89 -33.94
N GLN A 11 -9.18 17.34 -33.45
CA GLN A 11 -9.40 17.52 -32.02
C GLN A 11 -9.39 16.18 -31.26
N HIS A 12 -10.06 15.17 -31.77
CA HIS A 12 -10.03 13.82 -31.16
C HIS A 12 -8.61 13.23 -31.16
N HIS A 13 -7.83 13.44 -32.20
CA HIS A 13 -6.45 12.96 -32.26
C HIS A 13 -5.55 13.73 -31.29
N ALA A 14 -5.71 15.05 -31.15
CA ALA A 14 -4.94 15.85 -30.21
C ALA A 14 -5.29 15.52 -28.73
N LEU A 15 -6.55 15.28 -28.42
CA LEU A 15 -6.99 14.86 -27.08
C LEU A 15 -6.40 13.48 -26.71
N ASN A 16 -6.44 12.51 -27.63
CA ASN A 16 -5.86 11.18 -27.42
C ASN A 16 -4.35 11.23 -27.19
N LEU A 17 -3.63 12.06 -27.93
CA LEU A 17 -2.18 12.25 -27.72
C LEU A 17 -1.87 12.90 -26.37
N SER A 18 -2.70 13.86 -25.95
CA SER A 18 -2.57 14.52 -24.64
C SER A 18 -2.80 13.53 -23.49
N GLU A 19 -3.83 12.70 -23.55
CA GLU A 19 -4.12 11.68 -22.55
C GLU A 19 -3.00 10.64 -22.47
N HIS A 20 -2.55 10.12 -23.60
CA HIS A 20 -1.45 9.16 -23.67
C HIS A 20 -0.18 9.71 -23.02
N THR A 21 0.20 10.94 -23.34
CA THR A 21 1.38 11.60 -22.76
C THR A 21 1.24 11.78 -21.25
N THR A 22 0.04 12.12 -20.78
CA THR A 22 -0.24 12.25 -19.34
C THR A 22 -0.04 10.92 -18.61
N TYR A 23 -0.53 9.81 -19.17
CA TYR A 23 -0.32 8.49 -18.55
C TYR A 23 1.14 8.05 -18.56
N LEU A 24 1.92 8.40 -19.59
CA LEU A 24 3.37 8.14 -19.61
C LEU A 24 4.08 8.90 -18.48
N ILE A 25 3.81 10.20 -18.32
CA ILE A 25 4.42 11.02 -17.25
C ILE A 25 4.03 10.46 -15.87
N LEU A 26 2.75 10.19 -15.64
CA LEU A 26 2.28 9.60 -14.39
C LEU A 26 2.91 8.23 -14.14
N GLY A 27 3.03 7.40 -15.16
CA GLY A 27 3.68 6.09 -15.07
C GLY A 27 5.15 6.19 -14.64
N ILE A 28 5.90 7.16 -15.20
CA ILE A 28 7.29 7.43 -14.77
C ILE A 28 7.32 7.81 -13.29
N MET A 29 6.50 8.78 -12.88
CA MET A 29 6.47 9.27 -11.51
C MET A 29 6.09 8.17 -10.51
N ILE A 30 5.04 7.41 -10.78
CA ILE A 30 4.56 6.32 -9.93
C ILE A 30 5.62 5.23 -9.82
N SER A 31 6.22 4.81 -10.94
CA SER A 31 7.28 3.79 -10.95
C SER A 31 8.51 4.26 -10.17
N PHE A 32 8.92 5.51 -10.34
CA PHE A 32 10.05 6.07 -9.63
C PHE A 32 9.84 6.11 -8.11
N VAL A 33 8.67 6.59 -7.66
CA VAL A 33 8.32 6.61 -6.23
C VAL A 33 8.26 5.19 -5.65
N ALA A 34 7.66 4.24 -6.38
CA ALA A 34 7.59 2.85 -5.93
C ALA A 34 8.98 2.19 -5.84
N LEU A 35 9.88 2.47 -6.80
CA LEU A 35 11.27 1.98 -6.76
C LEU A 35 12.05 2.59 -5.61
N LEU A 36 11.95 3.90 -5.38
CA LEU A 36 12.59 4.54 -4.22
C LEU A 36 12.15 3.88 -2.92
N GLY A 37 10.85 3.59 -2.78
CA GLY A 37 10.32 2.89 -1.61
C GLY A 37 10.82 1.46 -1.51
N LEU A 38 10.69 0.64 -2.56
CA LEU A 38 11.08 -0.78 -2.53
C LEU A 38 12.56 -0.98 -2.19
N PHE A 39 13.42 -0.15 -2.76
CA PHE A 39 14.86 -0.22 -2.52
C PHE A 39 15.34 0.65 -1.34
N GLN A 40 14.43 1.41 -0.71
CA GLN A 40 14.73 2.29 0.42
C GLN A 40 15.88 3.27 0.15
N TRP A 41 15.96 3.78 -1.09
CA TRP A 41 17.07 4.62 -1.49
C TRP A 41 17.03 5.99 -0.83
N GLY A 42 18.01 6.20 0.05
CA GLY A 42 18.19 7.46 0.78
C GLY A 42 17.04 7.80 1.72
N ALA A 43 17.04 9.02 2.24
CA ALA A 43 16.01 9.50 3.17
C ALA A 43 14.60 9.52 2.58
N LEU A 44 14.46 9.84 1.28
CA LEU A 44 13.16 9.84 0.60
C LEU A 44 12.59 8.42 0.49
N GLY A 45 13.40 7.43 0.12
CA GLY A 45 12.96 6.04 0.09
C GLY A 45 12.54 5.54 1.46
N ALA A 46 13.32 5.86 2.50
CA ALA A 46 12.98 5.54 3.89
C ALA A 46 11.66 6.21 4.32
N LEU A 47 11.44 7.48 3.95
CA LEU A 47 10.20 8.19 4.26
C LEU A 47 8.98 7.54 3.59
N ILE A 48 9.09 7.19 2.30
CA ILE A 48 8.04 6.52 1.56
C ILE A 48 7.70 5.18 2.21
N VAL A 49 8.71 4.36 2.50
CA VAL A 49 8.52 3.05 3.14
C VAL A 49 7.89 3.21 4.51
N ASN A 50 8.39 4.10 5.35
CA ASN A 50 7.83 4.31 6.69
C ASN A 50 6.37 4.77 6.64
N GLY A 51 5.98 5.58 5.63
CA GLY A 51 4.58 5.92 5.40
C GLY A 51 3.70 4.69 5.10
N PHE A 52 4.15 3.79 4.23
CA PHE A 52 3.44 2.53 3.97
C PHE A 52 3.49 1.58 5.17
N ARG A 53 4.63 1.50 5.87
CA ARG A 53 4.77 0.68 7.08
C ARG A 53 3.86 1.14 8.22
N LEU A 54 3.62 2.43 8.34
CA LEU A 54 2.63 2.92 9.31
C LEU A 54 1.25 2.30 9.05
N LEU A 55 0.85 2.14 7.81
CA LEU A 55 -0.44 1.57 7.43
C LEU A 55 -0.46 0.04 7.57
N VAL A 56 0.48 -0.64 6.92
CA VAL A 56 0.46 -2.10 6.74
C VAL A 56 1.67 -2.83 7.32
N GLY A 57 2.57 -2.14 8.01
CA GLY A 57 3.75 -2.71 8.62
C GLY A 57 4.72 -3.31 7.61
N GLU A 58 5.25 -4.49 7.93
CA GLU A 58 6.25 -5.20 7.11
C GLU A 58 5.69 -5.72 5.77
N THR A 59 4.37 -5.66 5.57
CA THR A 59 3.75 -6.01 4.28
C THR A 59 3.79 -4.86 3.26
N TYR A 60 4.49 -3.77 3.53
CA TYR A 60 4.57 -2.60 2.64
C TYR A 60 4.96 -2.95 1.20
N ALA A 61 5.81 -3.96 1.01
CA ALA A 61 6.22 -4.41 -0.31
C ALA A 61 5.05 -4.96 -1.14
N LEU A 62 4.04 -5.58 -0.49
CA LEU A 62 2.82 -6.06 -1.14
C LEU A 62 1.92 -4.92 -1.65
N LEU A 63 2.10 -3.70 -1.15
CA LEU A 63 1.45 -2.50 -1.70
C LEU A 63 2.31 -1.82 -2.75
N LEU A 64 3.62 -1.70 -2.51
CA LEU A 64 4.52 -1.01 -3.44
C LEU A 64 4.74 -1.79 -4.75
N ALA A 65 4.74 -3.13 -4.71
CA ALA A 65 4.91 -3.94 -5.91
C ALA A 65 3.75 -3.78 -6.92
N PRO A 66 2.46 -3.85 -6.54
CA PRO A 66 1.36 -3.51 -7.45
C PRO A 66 1.37 -2.06 -7.94
N ILE A 67 1.79 -1.10 -7.10
CA ILE A 67 1.94 0.30 -7.50
C ILE A 67 3.02 0.44 -8.57
N LEU A 68 4.14 -0.25 -8.42
CA LEU A 68 5.20 -0.31 -9.44
C LEU A 68 4.67 -0.95 -10.74
N ALA A 69 3.97 -2.08 -10.62
CA ALA A 69 3.38 -2.76 -11.77
C ALA A 69 2.37 -1.86 -12.53
N LEU A 70 1.56 -1.09 -11.79
CA LEU A 70 0.65 -0.10 -12.36
C LEU A 70 1.41 0.99 -13.12
N GLY A 71 2.46 1.57 -12.51
CA GLY A 71 3.29 2.58 -13.15
C GLY A 71 3.93 2.05 -14.45
N LEU A 72 4.52 0.86 -14.42
CA LEU A 72 5.10 0.21 -15.59
C LEU A 72 4.05 -0.10 -16.67
N TYR A 73 2.85 -0.55 -16.27
CA TYR A 73 1.74 -0.76 -17.21
C TYR A 73 1.35 0.55 -17.93
N MET A 74 1.25 1.66 -17.18
CA MET A 74 0.96 2.98 -17.76
C MET A 74 2.05 3.42 -18.74
N LEU A 75 3.33 3.13 -18.45
CA LEU A 75 4.45 3.41 -19.37
C LEU A 75 4.36 2.61 -20.67
N VAL A 76 3.99 1.33 -20.59
CA VAL A 76 3.95 0.46 -21.77
C VAL A 76 2.69 0.67 -22.60
N LYS A 77 1.54 0.88 -21.95
CA LYS A 77 0.22 0.92 -22.61
C LYS A 77 -0.30 2.33 -22.82
N GLY A 78 0.23 3.34 -22.11
CA GLY A 78 -0.27 4.71 -22.18
C GLY A 78 -1.72 4.88 -21.71
N GLN A 79 -2.18 4.01 -20.79
CA GLN A 79 -3.54 4.02 -20.27
C GLN A 79 -3.58 3.50 -18.84
N LEU A 80 -4.64 3.85 -18.10
CA LEU A 80 -4.84 3.36 -16.74
C LEU A 80 -5.30 1.90 -16.73
N PHE A 81 -4.73 1.10 -15.85
CA PHE A 81 -5.20 -0.26 -15.58
C PHE A 81 -6.41 -0.22 -14.65
N VAL A 82 -7.52 -0.80 -15.08
CA VAL A 82 -8.75 -0.88 -14.26
C VAL A 82 -8.80 -2.23 -13.56
N VAL A 83 -8.69 -2.19 -12.24
CA VAL A 83 -8.82 -3.39 -11.38
C VAL A 83 -10.31 -3.68 -11.15
N ARG A 84 -10.73 -4.93 -11.36
CA ARG A 84 -12.08 -5.33 -11.00
C ARG A 84 -12.24 -5.32 -9.47
N LEU A 85 -13.39 -4.83 -9.00
CA LEU A 85 -13.68 -4.70 -7.57
C LEU A 85 -13.43 -5.99 -6.77
N GLN A 86 -13.77 -7.15 -7.34
CA GLN A 86 -13.55 -8.45 -6.69
C GLN A 86 -12.08 -8.74 -6.41
N HIS A 87 -11.17 -8.38 -7.31
CA HIS A 87 -9.72 -8.58 -7.09
C HIS A 87 -9.17 -7.57 -6.07
N PHE A 88 -9.70 -6.34 -6.09
CA PHE A 88 -9.36 -5.35 -5.07
C PHE A 88 -9.80 -5.81 -3.68
N LEU A 89 -11.03 -6.30 -3.53
CA LEU A 89 -11.55 -6.81 -2.25
C LEU A 89 -10.75 -8.01 -1.76
N GLY A 90 -10.49 -9.00 -2.64
CA GLY A 90 -9.68 -10.16 -2.29
C GLY A 90 -8.27 -9.77 -1.83
N GLY A 91 -7.63 -8.86 -2.55
CA GLY A 91 -6.32 -8.31 -2.16
C GLY A 91 -6.35 -7.60 -0.81
N ALA A 92 -7.38 -6.79 -0.55
CA ALA A 92 -7.55 -6.09 0.72
C ALA A 92 -7.78 -7.07 1.89
N MET A 93 -8.58 -8.11 1.70
CA MET A 93 -8.78 -9.17 2.71
C MET A 93 -7.48 -9.92 3.01
N THR A 94 -6.76 -10.34 1.97
CA THR A 94 -5.46 -11.01 2.11
C THR A 94 -4.45 -10.13 2.84
N LEU A 95 -4.37 -8.84 2.49
CA LEU A 95 -3.49 -7.89 3.14
C LEU A 95 -3.86 -7.73 4.63
N THR A 96 -5.15 -7.60 4.94
CA THR A 96 -5.64 -7.51 6.33
C THR A 96 -5.29 -8.76 7.13
N ALA A 97 -5.44 -9.95 6.56
CA ALA A 97 -5.07 -11.20 7.20
C ALA A 97 -3.56 -11.27 7.51
N LEU A 98 -2.72 -10.92 6.53
CA LEU A 98 -1.26 -10.91 6.69
C LEU A 98 -0.79 -9.88 7.72
N THR A 99 -1.31 -8.66 7.67
CA THR A 99 -0.97 -7.61 8.64
C THR A 99 -1.38 -8.02 10.06
N SER A 100 -2.55 -8.64 10.22
CA SER A 100 -3.02 -9.14 11.51
C SER A 100 -2.11 -10.24 12.06
N LEU A 101 -1.71 -11.18 11.21
CA LEU A 101 -0.81 -12.28 11.58
C LEU A 101 0.56 -11.77 12.01
N LEU A 102 1.15 -10.85 11.25
CA LEU A 102 2.45 -10.26 11.60
C LEU A 102 2.38 -9.47 12.90
N HIS A 103 1.28 -8.76 13.13
CA HIS A 103 1.11 -7.96 14.35
C HIS A 103 0.99 -8.86 15.60
N VAL A 104 0.20 -9.93 15.54
CA VAL A 104 0.10 -10.92 16.62
C VAL A 104 1.47 -11.51 16.94
N ASN A 105 2.21 -11.93 15.92
CA ASN A 105 3.50 -12.58 16.11
C ASN A 105 4.54 -11.67 16.75
N GLN A 106 4.48 -10.37 16.49
CA GLN A 106 5.40 -9.38 17.09
C GLN A 106 5.13 -9.18 18.58
N PHE A 107 3.89 -9.30 19.03
CA PHE A 107 3.47 -9.06 20.40
C PHE A 107 3.15 -10.33 21.20
N ILE A 108 3.58 -11.51 20.70
CA ILE A 108 3.44 -12.79 21.45
C ILE A 108 4.16 -12.66 22.80
N GLY A 109 3.42 -12.93 23.87
CA GLY A 109 3.93 -12.88 25.26
C GLY A 109 3.92 -11.49 25.89
N GLN A 110 3.59 -10.46 25.15
CA GLN A 110 3.23 -9.14 25.68
C GLN A 110 1.70 -9.04 25.59
N GLU A 111 1.02 -8.84 26.71
CA GLU A 111 -0.42 -8.53 26.72
C GLU A 111 -0.60 -7.00 26.84
N PRO A 112 -0.32 -6.23 25.76
CA PRO A 112 -0.44 -4.80 25.81
C PRO A 112 -1.94 -4.43 25.81
N LEU A 113 -2.29 -3.44 26.60
CA LEU A 113 -3.61 -2.82 26.51
C LEU A 113 -3.82 -2.28 25.10
N PRO A 114 -5.04 -2.30 24.53
CA PRO A 114 -5.30 -1.82 23.16
C PRO A 114 -4.73 -0.44 22.85
N GLN A 115 -4.79 0.48 23.81
CA GLN A 115 -4.22 1.83 23.67
C GLN A 115 -2.69 1.83 23.55
N SER A 116 -1.99 0.89 24.20
CA SER A 116 -0.53 0.81 24.12
C SER A 116 -0.05 0.27 22.77
N ILE A 117 -0.83 -0.58 22.10
CA ILE A 117 -0.50 -1.14 20.77
C ILE A 117 -0.39 -0.03 19.72
N PHE A 118 -1.38 0.86 19.67
CA PHE A 118 -1.38 2.00 18.74
C PHE A 118 -0.24 2.97 19.03
N SER A 119 -0.04 3.30 20.32
CA SER A 119 1.04 4.22 20.71
C SER A 119 2.42 3.66 20.41
N MET A 120 2.66 2.37 20.62
CA MET A 120 3.92 1.70 20.27
C MET A 120 4.17 1.71 18.76
N THR A 121 3.18 1.35 17.96
CA THR A 121 3.28 1.39 16.49
C THR A 121 3.62 2.80 15.99
N TYR A 122 2.95 3.81 16.55
CA TYR A 122 3.21 5.21 16.19
C TYR A 122 4.59 5.69 16.66
N GLN A 123 5.05 5.30 17.84
CA GLN A 123 6.38 5.65 18.33
C GLN A 123 7.49 5.06 17.46
N ILE A 124 7.35 3.79 17.05
CA ILE A 124 8.29 3.16 16.11
C ILE A 124 8.32 3.97 14.81
N PHE A 125 7.17 4.27 14.23
CA PHE A 125 7.07 5.08 13.01
C PHE A 125 7.77 6.42 13.16
N ARG A 126 7.44 7.18 14.22
CA ARG A 126 8.02 8.50 14.47
C ARG A 126 9.55 8.45 14.59
N ASN A 127 10.07 7.48 15.32
CA ASN A 127 11.50 7.33 15.52
C ASN A 127 12.22 6.95 14.21
N GLU A 128 11.68 6.03 13.44
CA GLU A 128 12.23 5.61 12.15
C GLU A 128 12.25 6.78 11.14
N VAL A 129 11.16 7.56 11.08
CA VAL A 129 11.09 8.76 10.22
C VAL A 129 12.11 9.82 10.64
N LEU A 130 12.22 10.11 11.94
CA LEU A 130 13.17 11.10 12.46
C LEU A 130 14.63 10.71 12.19
N MET A 131 14.92 9.41 12.23
CA MET A 131 16.25 8.88 11.94
C MET A 131 16.52 8.64 10.46
N GLY A 132 15.51 8.77 9.59
CA GLY A 132 15.61 8.51 8.16
C GLY A 132 15.98 7.07 7.81
N GLN A 133 15.53 6.11 8.62
CA GLN A 133 15.91 4.71 8.52
C GLN A 133 14.69 3.75 8.57
N VAL A 134 14.95 2.48 8.27
CA VAL A 134 13.98 1.38 8.31
C VAL A 134 14.67 0.19 8.97
N ARG A 135 14.62 0.11 10.29
CA ARG A 135 15.36 -0.92 11.06
C ARG A 135 14.50 -1.70 12.04
N VAL A 136 13.59 -1.00 12.74
CA VAL A 136 12.76 -1.63 13.77
C VAL A 136 11.52 -2.23 13.14
N PRO A 137 11.24 -3.53 13.34
CA PRO A 137 10.03 -4.16 12.80
C PRO A 137 8.77 -3.52 13.41
N MET A 138 7.81 -3.19 12.54
CA MET A 138 6.54 -2.52 12.89
C MET A 138 5.34 -3.48 12.89
N GLY A 139 5.61 -4.78 12.68
CA GLY A 139 4.57 -5.81 12.58
C GLY A 139 3.61 -5.56 11.43
N GLY A 140 2.31 -5.56 11.71
CA GLY A 140 1.26 -5.30 10.73
C GLY A 140 0.86 -3.83 10.57
N GLY A 141 1.62 -2.88 11.12
CA GLY A 141 1.29 -1.46 11.10
C GLY A 141 -0.01 -1.13 11.83
N MET A 142 -0.62 0.01 11.51
CA MET A 142 -1.89 0.42 12.11
C MET A 142 -3.05 -0.51 11.75
N LEU A 143 -3.07 -1.08 10.54
CA LEU A 143 -4.10 -2.03 10.13
C LEU A 143 -4.02 -3.31 10.99
N GLY A 144 -2.82 -3.87 11.18
CA GLY A 144 -2.59 -5.00 12.06
C GLY A 144 -2.87 -4.67 13.53
N ALA A 145 -2.48 -3.47 13.98
CA ALA A 145 -2.79 -2.98 15.33
C ALA A 145 -4.30 -2.90 15.58
N MET A 146 -5.06 -2.36 14.61
CA MET A 146 -6.52 -2.22 14.71
C MET A 146 -7.21 -3.59 14.79
N THR A 147 -6.85 -4.52 13.92
CA THR A 147 -7.42 -5.88 13.92
C THR A 147 -7.03 -6.63 15.20
N TYR A 148 -5.77 -6.56 15.63
CA TYR A 148 -5.34 -7.19 16.87
C TYR A 148 -5.98 -6.56 18.11
N ALA A 149 -6.08 -5.22 18.18
CA ALA A 149 -6.74 -4.57 19.30
C ALA A 149 -8.23 -4.97 19.41
N THR A 150 -8.92 -5.11 18.27
CA THR A 150 -10.34 -5.49 18.26
C THR A 150 -10.53 -6.97 18.60
N PHE A 151 -9.90 -7.87 17.83
CA PHE A 151 -10.12 -9.31 17.98
C PHE A 151 -9.32 -9.92 19.14
N GLY A 152 -8.14 -9.39 19.40
CA GLY A 152 -7.34 -9.79 20.56
C GLY A 152 -7.98 -9.39 21.88
N TYR A 153 -8.64 -8.24 21.96
CA TYR A 153 -9.39 -7.81 23.14
C TYR A 153 -10.67 -8.66 23.36
N LEU A 154 -11.41 -8.96 22.29
CA LEU A 154 -12.68 -9.70 22.39
C LEU A 154 -12.47 -11.20 22.62
N PHE A 155 -11.48 -11.81 21.97
CA PHE A 155 -11.31 -13.26 21.90
C PHE A 155 -9.90 -13.75 22.28
N GLY A 156 -9.04 -12.86 22.80
CA GLY A 156 -7.65 -13.14 23.05
C GLY A 156 -6.84 -13.37 21.76
N LYS A 157 -5.60 -13.79 21.90
CA LYS A 157 -4.72 -14.08 20.73
C LYS A 157 -5.32 -15.08 19.74
N TRP A 158 -6.08 -16.04 20.22
CA TRP A 158 -6.74 -17.06 19.39
C TRP A 158 -7.82 -16.48 18.48
N GLY A 159 -8.50 -15.40 18.92
CA GLY A 159 -9.49 -14.70 18.10
C GLY A 159 -8.87 -14.08 16.86
N THR A 160 -7.66 -13.56 16.95
CA THR A 160 -6.96 -13.00 15.79
C THR A 160 -6.54 -14.07 14.80
N TYR A 161 -6.08 -15.25 15.28
CA TYR A 161 -5.80 -16.38 14.38
C TYR A 161 -7.06 -16.90 13.69
N LEU A 162 -8.19 -16.96 14.41
CA LEU A 162 -9.49 -17.32 13.82
C LEU A 162 -9.90 -16.32 12.73
N LEU A 163 -9.75 -15.01 12.98
CA LEU A 163 -9.98 -13.98 11.96
C LEU A 163 -9.14 -14.21 10.72
N VAL A 164 -7.84 -14.48 10.88
CA VAL A 164 -6.92 -14.74 9.77
C VAL A 164 -7.43 -15.92 8.93
N VAL A 165 -7.82 -17.01 9.56
CA VAL A 165 -8.38 -18.19 8.87
C VAL A 165 -9.64 -17.83 8.09
N ILE A 166 -10.57 -17.08 8.69
CA ILE A 166 -11.82 -16.64 8.03
C ILE A 166 -11.54 -15.76 6.80
N LEU A 167 -10.52 -14.88 6.89
CA LEU A 167 -10.18 -13.98 5.78
C LEU A 167 -9.47 -14.69 4.62
N PHE A 168 -8.90 -15.88 4.86
CA PHE A 168 -8.28 -16.69 3.80
C PHE A 168 -9.23 -17.73 3.17
N LEU A 169 -10.42 -17.95 3.72
CA LEU A 169 -11.45 -18.84 3.17
C LEU A 169 -12.34 -18.10 2.17
#